data_689cd41a6105290308f6ba65f92e80c3
#
_entry.id   689cd41a6105290308f6ba65f92e80c3
#
_cell.length_a   1.000
_cell.length_b   1.000
_cell.length_c   1.000
_cell.angle_alpha   90.00
_cell.angle_beta   90.00
_cell.angle_gamma   90.00
#
_symmetry.space_group_name_H-M   'P 1'
#
loop_
_entity.id
_entity.type
_entity.pdbx_description
1 polymer ?
#
loop_
_entity_poly.entity_id
_entity_poly.type
_entity_poly.pdbx_seq_one_letter_code
_entity_poly.pdbx_strand_id
1 'polypeptide(L)'
;MGGEDKADCQPELKIGVVGPGLARNKALKDSEITHTIICGDNYMSSHTKEAIAKIMDLIKDLDFDFFVAGPAFQAGRYGVACGTIGKAIQDKYNIHVFTSMHHENPGVDMFKKDLIIFKGGKSAASMKEDTKVIGQYINRYFAGDKLESAEKEGFFPRGVRFQVEPSNERDMASKRAISMLLKKLKGEEYLSELIIPKLEKIKPAPPLKDLKHSKIALITSGGIVPASNPDRIQSASATRWGMYDISHDARLEPIVYKTIHAGYDPAAADADPNICVPLDALRAFEKEGVIGSIDTHFYTTVGTGTTEAEAKRMAEEMLVHLKEHHVDGVILTSTXGTCTRCGTTMVKVIESAGIPVVQMANLIPVAKSVGANRIVPTISIPYPLGDPNTPLSEQWKLRHHRVGVALEALTTPIDDQTIFPVKI
;
A
#
# COMPACT_ATOMS: atom_id res chain seq x y z
N MET A 1 2.48 26.56 10.70
CA MET A 1 2.59 27.91 11.32
C MET A 1 3.53 28.82 10.55
N GLY A 2 3.46 28.90 9.35
CA GLY A 2 4.29 29.61 8.41
C GLY A 2 4.23 28.86 7.12
N GLY A 3 4.44 29.54 6.05
CA GLY A 3 4.50 28.91 4.74
C GLY A 3 5.89 28.37 4.45
N GLU A 4 6.15 28.16 3.17
CA GLU A 4 7.44 27.66 2.71
C GLU A 4 8.60 28.59 3.10
N ASP A 5 8.29 29.87 3.34
CA ASP A 5 9.28 30.85 3.80
C ASP A 5 9.83 30.55 5.20
N LYS A 6 9.14 29.72 5.99
CA LYS A 6 9.59 29.31 7.32
C LYS A 6 10.13 27.87 7.35
N ALA A 7 10.23 27.22 6.20
CA ALA A 7 10.61 25.82 6.14
C ALA A 7 12.05 25.57 6.62
N ASP A 8 12.91 26.60 6.59
CA ASP A 8 14.31 26.50 7.01
C ASP A 8 14.59 27.14 8.39
N CYS A 9 13.56 27.51 9.15
CA CYS A 9 13.80 28.15 10.45
C CYS A 9 14.43 27.14 11.42
N GLN A 10 15.41 27.63 12.19
CA GLN A 10 16.08 26.82 13.20
C GLN A 10 15.17 26.59 14.41
N PRO A 11 15.44 25.54 15.19
CA PRO A 11 14.62 25.27 16.37
C PRO A 11 14.62 26.42 17.36
N GLU A 12 13.42 26.78 17.85
CA GLU A 12 13.26 27.71 18.94
C GLU A 12 12.23 27.17 19.94
N LEU A 13 12.39 27.53 21.20
CA LEU A 13 11.47 27.14 22.27
C LEU A 13 10.68 28.35 22.73
N LYS A 14 9.36 28.20 22.86
CA LYS A 14 8.47 29.24 23.38
C LYS A 14 7.74 28.69 24.60
N ILE A 15 7.58 29.55 25.61
CA ILE A 15 6.77 29.25 26.79
C ILE A 15 5.30 29.40 26.37
N GLY A 16 4.49 28.41 26.74
CA GLY A 16 3.07 28.42 26.43
C GLY A 16 2.73 27.77 25.10
N VAL A 17 1.50 27.98 24.67
CA VAL A 17 0.94 27.36 23.47
C VAL A 17 1.00 28.31 22.28
N VAL A 18 1.34 27.72 21.11
CA VAL A 18 1.38 28.46 19.84
C VAL A 18 0.71 27.58 18.79
N GLY A 19 -0.03 28.19 17.87
CA GLY A 19 -0.63 27.49 16.74
C GLY A 19 -1.56 26.35 17.15
N PRO A 20 -1.32 25.13 16.65
CA PRO A 20 -2.21 24.00 16.97
C PRO A 20 -2.31 23.70 18.47
N GLY A 21 -1.34 24.12 19.26
CA GLY A 21 -1.37 23.95 20.71
C GLY A 21 -2.56 24.61 21.37
N LEU A 22 -3.06 25.70 20.80
CA LEU A 22 -4.24 26.39 21.35
C LEU A 22 -5.47 25.46 21.32
N ALA A 23 -5.72 24.81 20.18
CA ALA A 23 -6.84 23.88 20.05
C ALA A 23 -6.62 22.63 20.90
N ARG A 24 -5.38 22.16 20.95
CA ARG A 24 -5.01 20.98 21.72
C ARG A 24 -5.20 21.21 23.22
N ASN A 25 -4.75 22.34 23.71
CA ASN A 25 -4.88 22.67 25.14
C ASN A 25 -6.34 22.72 25.59
N LYS A 26 -7.24 23.16 24.71
CA LYS A 26 -8.68 23.15 25.01
C LYS A 26 -9.25 21.74 25.15
N ALA A 27 -8.62 20.75 24.53
CA ALA A 27 -9.08 19.36 24.59
C ALA A 27 -8.54 18.61 25.79
N LEU A 28 -7.52 19.14 26.46
CA LEU A 28 -6.90 18.49 27.64
C LEU A 28 -7.65 18.89 28.92
N LYS A 29 -7.82 17.94 29.84
CA LYS A 29 -8.54 18.18 31.12
C LYS A 29 -7.58 18.35 32.30
N ASP A 30 -6.75 17.33 32.53
CA ASP A 30 -5.84 17.33 33.69
C ASP A 30 -4.38 17.44 33.26
N SER A 31 -4.16 17.93 32.06
CA SER A 31 -2.85 18.14 31.44
C SER A 31 -2.85 19.47 30.73
N GLU A 32 -1.68 20.00 30.47
CA GLU A 32 -1.55 21.23 29.70
C GLU A 32 -0.28 21.23 28.87
N ILE A 33 -0.29 21.99 27.78
CA ILE A 33 0.90 22.25 26.97
C ILE A 33 1.61 23.44 27.60
N THR A 34 2.78 23.20 28.15
CA THR A 34 3.56 24.25 28.85
C THR A 34 4.54 24.97 27.93
N HIS A 35 5.00 24.27 26.89
CA HIS A 35 6.03 24.79 25.98
C HIS A 35 5.73 24.37 24.56
N THR A 36 6.22 25.13 23.60
CA THR A 36 6.09 24.81 22.18
C THR A 36 7.46 24.92 21.50
N ILE A 37 7.85 23.90 20.75
CA ILE A 37 9.03 23.93 19.90
C ILE A 37 8.58 24.28 18.48
N ILE A 38 9.25 25.21 17.85
CA ILE A 38 9.04 25.57 16.44
C ILE A 38 10.33 25.24 15.70
N CYS A 39 10.22 24.52 14.60
CA CYS A 39 11.36 24.14 13.76
C CYS A 39 10.87 23.96 12.33
N GLY A 40 11.64 24.44 11.38
CA GLY A 40 11.34 24.24 9.97
C GLY A 40 11.51 22.78 9.56
N ASP A 41 10.57 22.29 8.76
CA ASP A 41 10.61 20.90 8.32
C ASP A 41 11.75 20.65 7.31
N ASN A 42 12.10 21.65 6.51
CA ASN A 42 13.24 21.54 5.63
C ASN A 42 14.56 21.58 6.40
N TYR A 43 14.63 22.44 7.44
CA TYR A 43 15.80 22.46 8.33
C TYR A 43 15.97 21.09 9.01
N MET A 44 14.88 20.53 9.54
CA MET A 44 14.93 19.20 10.16
C MET A 44 15.42 18.15 9.17
N SER A 45 14.97 18.21 7.93
CA SER A 45 15.35 17.24 6.89
C SER A 45 16.81 17.37 6.46
N SER A 46 17.28 18.61 6.24
CA SER A 46 18.63 18.85 5.69
C SER A 46 19.72 18.90 6.76
N HIS A 47 19.35 19.14 8.03
CA HIS A 47 20.29 19.24 9.14
C HIS A 47 19.83 18.36 10.32
N THR A 48 19.40 17.14 10.04
CA THR A 48 18.71 16.27 10.99
C THR A 48 19.43 16.14 12.34
N LYS A 49 20.70 15.79 12.33
CA LYS A 49 21.47 15.58 13.58
C LYS A 49 21.58 16.88 14.38
N GLU A 50 21.85 17.98 13.69
CA GLU A 50 21.98 19.30 14.30
C GLU A 50 20.65 19.76 14.89
N ALA A 51 19.57 19.60 14.13
CA ALA A 51 18.22 20.00 14.58
C ALA A 51 17.81 19.22 15.83
N ILE A 52 18.03 17.91 15.85
CA ILE A 52 17.74 17.08 17.03
C ILE A 52 18.56 17.54 18.22
N ALA A 53 19.88 17.77 18.03
CA ALA A 53 20.76 18.22 19.12
C ALA A 53 20.32 19.55 19.69
N LYS A 54 19.95 20.51 18.82
CA LYS A 54 19.47 21.82 19.26
C LYS A 54 18.17 21.70 20.05
N ILE A 55 17.23 20.90 19.58
CA ILE A 55 15.96 20.68 20.27
C ILE A 55 16.21 20.05 21.65
N MET A 56 17.07 19.02 21.69
CA MET A 56 17.39 18.36 22.96
C MET A 56 18.03 19.34 23.96
N ASP A 57 18.89 20.23 23.48
CA ASP A 57 19.49 21.26 24.35
C ASP A 57 18.43 22.26 24.86
N LEU A 58 17.48 22.65 24.01
CA LEU A 58 16.42 23.58 24.39
C LEU A 58 15.51 23.02 25.49
N ILE A 59 15.29 21.69 25.50
CA ILE A 59 14.36 21.05 26.44
C ILE A 59 15.03 20.33 27.60
N LYS A 60 16.35 20.33 27.68
CA LYS A 60 17.09 19.51 28.64
C LYS A 60 16.73 19.79 30.13
N ASP A 61 16.34 21.00 30.43
CA ASP A 61 15.99 21.42 31.79
C ASP A 61 14.48 21.42 32.06
N LEU A 62 13.68 20.96 31.10
CA LEU A 62 12.22 20.91 31.24
C LEU A 62 11.78 19.56 31.80
N ASP A 63 10.76 19.59 32.63
CA ASP A 63 10.09 18.39 33.14
C ASP A 63 8.75 18.26 32.42
N PHE A 64 8.54 17.17 31.70
CA PHE A 64 7.32 16.99 30.92
C PHE A 64 6.97 15.50 30.82
N ASP A 65 5.68 15.22 30.70
CA ASP A 65 5.15 13.86 30.74
C ASP A 65 4.84 13.30 29.35
N PHE A 66 4.67 14.16 28.37
CA PHE A 66 4.37 13.75 27.00
C PHE A 66 4.78 14.83 26.01
N PHE A 67 4.86 14.42 24.75
CA PHE A 67 5.24 15.31 23.63
C PHE A 67 4.25 15.09 22.50
N VAL A 68 3.78 16.16 21.88
CA VAL A 68 2.87 16.06 20.72
C VAL A 68 3.48 16.82 19.55
N ALA A 69 3.65 16.13 18.43
CA ALA A 69 4.15 16.72 17.18
C ALA A 69 3.02 16.85 16.17
N GLY A 70 3.04 17.93 15.40
CA GLY A 70 2.03 18.13 14.38
C GLY A 70 0.76 18.76 14.89
N PRO A 71 -0.38 18.56 14.25
CA PRO A 71 -0.70 17.57 13.22
C PRO A 71 0.00 17.84 11.88
N ALA A 72 0.37 16.79 11.18
CA ALA A 72 1.15 16.93 9.95
C ALA A 72 0.30 16.84 8.67
N PHE A 73 -0.93 16.36 8.78
CA PHE A 73 -1.85 16.25 7.65
C PHE A 73 -1.21 15.39 6.52
N GLN A 74 -1.36 15.83 5.28
CA GLN A 74 -0.76 15.16 4.13
C GLN A 74 0.62 15.76 3.77
N ALA A 75 1.12 16.71 4.58
CA ALA A 75 2.40 17.39 4.32
C ALA A 75 3.56 16.42 4.59
N GLY A 76 4.07 15.76 3.55
CA GLY A 76 5.02 14.66 3.69
C GLY A 76 6.31 15.03 4.40
N ARG A 77 6.94 16.13 3.99
CA ARG A 77 8.19 16.60 4.62
C ARG A 77 7.97 16.91 6.10
N TYR A 78 6.85 17.55 6.42
CA TYR A 78 6.52 17.87 7.81
C TYR A 78 6.19 16.60 8.63
N GLY A 79 5.50 15.63 8.02
CA GLY A 79 5.23 14.35 8.70
C GLY A 79 6.50 13.61 9.05
N VAL A 80 7.46 13.60 8.13
CA VAL A 80 8.77 12.98 8.39
C VAL A 80 9.49 13.75 9.52
N ALA A 81 9.44 15.08 9.51
CA ALA A 81 10.04 15.89 10.58
C ALA A 81 9.41 15.58 11.95
N CYS A 82 8.08 15.51 12.01
CA CYS A 82 7.35 15.18 13.25
C CYS A 82 7.75 13.79 13.77
N GLY A 83 7.83 12.81 12.87
CA GLY A 83 8.23 11.45 13.24
C GLY A 83 9.66 11.38 13.72
N THR A 84 10.56 12.09 13.04
CA THR A 84 11.99 12.10 13.37
C THR A 84 12.22 12.65 14.78
N ILE A 85 11.68 13.84 15.06
CA ILE A 85 11.88 14.43 16.39
C ILE A 85 11.10 13.66 17.46
N GLY A 86 9.91 13.18 17.13
CA GLY A 86 9.11 12.40 18.06
C GLY A 86 9.83 11.14 18.51
N LYS A 87 10.43 10.40 17.57
CA LYS A 87 11.18 9.20 17.91
C LYS A 87 12.40 9.52 18.75
N ALA A 88 13.13 10.57 18.40
CA ALA A 88 14.32 10.98 19.16
C ALA A 88 13.96 11.32 20.62
N ILE A 89 12.89 12.05 20.83
CA ILE A 89 12.42 12.44 22.16
C ILE A 89 11.93 11.20 22.93
N GLN A 90 11.14 10.34 22.29
CA GLN A 90 10.64 9.12 22.92
C GLN A 90 11.80 8.24 23.41
N ASP A 91 12.81 8.07 22.56
CA ASP A 91 13.95 7.22 22.89
C ASP A 91 14.78 7.80 24.04
N LYS A 92 14.97 9.13 24.05
CA LYS A 92 15.81 9.77 25.07
C LYS A 92 15.10 9.89 26.43
N TYR A 93 13.85 10.28 26.43
CA TYR A 93 13.12 10.61 27.67
C TYR A 93 12.23 9.46 28.16
N ASN A 94 12.05 8.44 27.35
CA ASN A 94 11.17 7.30 27.66
C ASN A 94 9.75 7.75 28.03
N ILE A 95 9.21 8.69 27.27
CA ILE A 95 7.87 9.24 27.47
C ILE A 95 7.01 8.93 26.23
N HIS A 96 5.73 9.17 26.35
CA HIS A 96 4.82 8.98 25.23
C HIS A 96 4.87 10.15 24.26
N VAL A 97 4.92 9.85 22.98
CA VAL A 97 4.87 10.83 21.90
C VAL A 97 3.66 10.53 21.02
N PHE A 98 2.91 11.57 20.72
CA PHE A 98 1.69 11.50 19.92
C PHE A 98 1.80 12.41 18.70
N THR A 99 1.29 11.95 17.58
CA THR A 99 1.20 12.79 16.38
C THR A 99 -0.04 12.39 15.58
N SER A 100 -0.36 13.14 14.55
CA SER A 100 -1.47 12.85 13.66
C SER A 100 -1.04 13.12 12.22
N MET A 101 -1.38 12.19 11.32
CA MET A 101 -1.00 12.28 9.91
C MET A 101 -2.09 11.66 9.03
N HIS A 102 -2.24 12.17 7.83
CA HIS A 102 -3.07 11.53 6.81
C HIS A 102 -2.43 10.20 6.38
N HIS A 103 -3.24 9.22 6.02
CA HIS A 103 -2.72 7.88 5.70
C HIS A 103 -1.72 7.85 4.54
N GLU A 104 -1.75 8.85 3.67
CA GLU A 104 -0.79 8.93 2.55
C GLU A 104 0.51 9.64 2.93
N ASN A 105 0.62 10.15 4.15
CA ASN A 105 1.85 10.82 4.59
C ASN A 105 2.95 9.76 4.78
N PRO A 106 4.13 9.94 4.15
CA PRO A 106 5.20 8.94 4.29
C PRO A 106 5.66 8.74 5.73
N GLY A 107 5.48 9.73 6.60
CA GLY A 107 5.80 9.57 8.02
C GLY A 107 5.04 8.45 8.69
N VAL A 108 3.85 8.09 8.17
CA VAL A 108 3.08 6.97 8.75
C VAL A 108 3.86 5.66 8.64
N ASP A 109 4.28 5.31 7.43
CA ASP A 109 4.99 4.04 7.24
C ASP A 109 6.36 4.04 7.89
N MET A 110 7.02 5.20 7.95
CA MET A 110 8.34 5.31 8.57
C MET A 110 8.29 5.13 10.09
N PHE A 111 7.24 5.62 10.75
CA PHE A 111 7.26 5.76 12.21
C PHE A 111 6.13 5.07 12.96
N LYS A 112 5.13 4.48 12.28
CA LYS A 112 3.98 3.87 12.97
C LYS A 112 4.36 2.70 13.90
N LYS A 113 5.52 2.09 13.67
CA LYS A 113 6.00 1.01 14.56
C LYS A 113 6.53 1.53 15.89
N ASP A 114 6.95 2.79 15.91
CA ASP A 114 7.58 3.39 17.08
C ASP A 114 6.67 4.36 17.82
N LEU A 115 5.86 5.11 17.08
CA LEU A 115 5.04 6.20 17.64
C LEU A 115 3.55 5.92 17.49
N ILE A 116 2.76 6.54 18.36
CA ILE A 116 1.30 6.53 18.22
C ILE A 116 0.94 7.66 17.23
N ILE A 117 0.52 7.26 16.03
CA ILE A 117 0.18 8.19 14.95
C ILE A 117 -1.34 8.09 14.70
N PHE A 118 -2.08 9.12 15.09
CA PHE A 118 -3.53 9.15 14.87
C PHE A 118 -3.84 9.39 13.40
N LYS A 119 -4.94 8.81 12.94
CA LYS A 119 -5.42 8.97 11.56
C LYS A 119 -6.01 10.36 11.43
N GLY A 120 -5.31 11.23 10.74
CA GLY A 120 -5.69 12.63 10.57
C GLY A 120 -6.18 12.96 9.17
N GLY A 121 -6.70 14.16 9.01
CA GLY A 121 -7.19 14.63 7.72
C GLY A 121 -6.09 15.13 6.78
N LYS A 122 -6.50 15.54 5.59
CA LYS A 122 -5.56 15.95 4.53
C LYS A 122 -4.94 17.33 4.77
N SER A 123 -5.65 18.22 5.47
CA SER A 123 -5.24 19.62 5.54
C SER A 123 -5.65 20.23 6.88
N ALA A 124 -5.27 21.48 7.08
CA ALA A 124 -5.60 22.25 8.29
C ALA A 124 -7.11 22.36 8.54
N ALA A 125 -7.94 22.07 7.56
CA ALA A 125 -9.40 22.03 7.75
C ALA A 125 -9.81 21.00 8.82
N SER A 126 -9.04 19.94 9.00
CA SER A 126 -9.32 18.91 10.01
C SER A 126 -8.65 19.15 11.35
N MET A 127 -7.91 20.26 11.51
CA MET A 127 -7.08 20.50 12.70
C MET A 127 -7.87 20.35 14.02
N LYS A 128 -9.07 20.89 14.07
CA LYS A 128 -9.89 20.84 15.27
C LYS A 128 -10.21 19.41 15.69
N GLU A 129 -10.61 18.59 14.72
CA GLU A 129 -10.95 17.20 14.98
C GLU A 129 -9.70 16.37 15.30
N ASP A 130 -8.63 16.55 14.53
CA ASP A 130 -7.37 15.83 14.75
C ASP A 130 -6.82 16.08 16.16
N THR A 131 -6.81 17.34 16.61
CA THR A 131 -6.32 17.69 17.94
C THR A 131 -7.25 17.20 19.05
N LYS A 132 -8.55 17.18 18.79
CA LYS A 132 -9.54 16.68 19.76
C LYS A 132 -9.32 15.18 20.03
N VAL A 133 -9.12 14.39 18.99
CA VAL A 133 -8.91 12.95 19.13
C VAL A 133 -7.67 12.66 19.99
N ILE A 134 -6.57 13.36 19.70
CA ILE A 134 -5.33 13.21 20.50
C ILE A 134 -5.59 13.61 21.97
N GLY A 135 -6.24 14.75 22.18
CA GLY A 135 -6.52 15.24 23.53
C GLY A 135 -7.36 14.26 24.35
N GLN A 136 -8.38 13.69 23.73
CA GLN A 136 -9.26 12.71 24.40
C GLN A 136 -8.47 11.46 24.79
N TYR A 137 -7.58 10.99 23.92
CA TYR A 137 -6.74 9.84 24.22
C TYR A 137 -5.80 10.16 25.39
N ILE A 138 -5.14 11.32 25.37
CA ILE A 138 -4.23 11.73 26.45
C ILE A 138 -4.99 11.78 27.79
N ASN A 139 -6.19 12.36 27.81
CA ASN A 139 -7.00 12.44 29.01
C ASN A 139 -7.26 11.05 29.59
N ARG A 140 -7.69 10.10 28.76
CA ARG A 140 -7.96 8.74 29.19
C ARG A 140 -6.71 8.01 29.62
N TYR A 141 -5.62 8.20 28.88
CA TYR A 141 -4.34 7.56 29.20
C TYR A 141 -3.87 7.93 30.62
N PHE A 142 -3.82 9.23 30.91
CA PHE A 142 -3.33 9.70 32.19
C PHE A 142 -4.34 9.53 33.33
N ALA A 143 -5.61 9.32 33.03
CA ALA A 143 -6.62 8.92 34.01
C ALA A 143 -6.56 7.44 34.37
N GLY A 144 -5.76 6.66 33.64
CA GLY A 144 -5.67 5.21 33.87
C GLY A 144 -6.84 4.41 33.29
N ASP A 145 -7.58 5.00 32.38
CA ASP A 145 -8.72 4.31 31.77
C ASP A 145 -8.23 3.16 30.88
N LYS A 146 -9.10 2.14 30.72
CA LYS A 146 -8.81 1.04 29.83
C LYS A 146 -8.78 1.56 28.38
N LEU A 147 -7.66 1.35 27.71
CA LEU A 147 -7.49 1.74 26.31
C LEU A 147 -7.88 0.57 25.40
N GLU A 148 -8.39 0.92 24.22
CA GLU A 148 -8.88 -0.05 23.25
C GLU A 148 -7.82 -0.34 22.17
N SER A 149 -8.23 -1.09 21.15
CA SER A 149 -7.36 -1.38 20.00
C SER A 149 -7.09 -0.10 19.19
N ALA A 150 -6.01 -0.11 18.42
CA ALA A 150 -5.66 1.01 17.54
C ALA A 150 -6.84 1.46 16.69
N GLU A 151 -7.60 0.50 16.15
CA GLU A 151 -8.75 0.79 15.30
C GLU A 151 -9.80 1.63 16.04
N LYS A 152 -10.13 1.24 17.27
CA LYS A 152 -11.12 1.94 18.08
C LYS A 152 -10.62 3.30 18.57
N GLU A 153 -9.34 3.36 18.91
CA GLU A 153 -8.73 4.61 19.40
C GLU A 153 -8.42 5.60 18.28
N GLY A 154 -8.37 5.15 17.04
CA GLY A 154 -8.19 6.02 15.89
C GLY A 154 -6.75 6.25 15.47
N PHE A 155 -5.81 5.37 15.85
CA PHE A 155 -4.44 5.49 15.38
C PHE A 155 -4.05 4.31 14.47
N PHE A 156 -2.94 4.47 13.76
CA PHE A 156 -2.47 3.43 12.84
C PHE A 156 -1.93 2.23 13.62
N PRO A 157 -2.27 1.00 13.20
CA PRO A 157 -1.73 -0.19 13.87
C PRO A 157 -0.21 -0.19 13.83
N ARG A 158 0.41 -0.47 14.96
CA ARG A 158 1.85 -0.32 15.11
C ARG A 158 2.66 -1.54 14.66
N GLY A 159 2.00 -2.67 14.40
CA GLY A 159 2.72 -3.91 14.10
C GLY A 159 3.61 -4.24 15.29
N VAL A 160 3.04 -4.80 16.28
CA VAL A 160 3.58 -4.92 17.64
C VAL A 160 5.04 -5.32 17.69
N ARG A 161 5.83 -4.48 18.32
CA ARG A 161 7.20 -4.82 18.73
C ARG A 161 7.38 -4.46 20.19
N PHE A 162 7.16 -5.43 21.05
CA PHE A 162 7.51 -5.28 22.44
C PHE A 162 8.94 -5.74 22.64
N GLN A 163 9.74 -4.94 23.32
CA GLN A 163 10.99 -5.44 23.85
C GLN A 163 10.65 -6.16 25.13
N VAL A 164 10.79 -7.47 25.11
CA VAL A 164 10.41 -8.31 26.24
C VAL A 164 11.58 -8.42 27.20
N GLU A 165 11.37 -7.99 28.43
CA GLU A 165 12.35 -8.30 29.49
C GLU A 165 12.33 -9.81 29.68
N PRO A 166 13.51 -10.44 29.82
CA PRO A 166 13.56 -11.90 29.98
C PRO A 166 12.71 -12.42 31.13
N SER A 167 12.50 -11.61 32.17
CA SER A 167 11.69 -11.98 33.33
C SER A 167 10.17 -11.88 33.09
N ASN A 168 9.74 -11.30 32.01
CA ASN A 168 8.31 -11.06 31.76
C ASN A 168 7.80 -11.82 30.54
N GLU A 169 7.67 -13.14 30.70
CA GLU A 169 7.20 -14.04 29.64
C GLU A 169 5.80 -13.69 29.12
N ARG A 170 4.98 -13.03 29.94
CA ARG A 170 3.62 -12.65 29.53
C ARG A 170 3.62 -11.75 28.31
N ASP A 171 4.69 -10.97 28.14
CA ASP A 171 4.77 -10.00 27.07
C ASP A 171 5.30 -10.58 25.75
N MET A 172 5.74 -11.83 25.77
CA MET A 172 6.22 -12.48 24.56
C MET A 172 5.09 -12.62 23.55
N ALA A 173 5.37 -12.35 22.28
CA ALA A 173 4.37 -12.42 21.21
C ALA A 173 3.68 -13.79 21.14
N SER A 174 4.46 -14.86 21.34
CA SER A 174 3.91 -16.21 21.35
C SER A 174 2.89 -16.40 22.46
N LYS A 175 3.18 -15.91 23.65
CA LYS A 175 2.25 -16.01 24.79
C LYS A 175 0.98 -15.20 24.53
N ARG A 176 1.13 -14.00 23.97
CA ARG A 176 -0.03 -13.15 23.66
C ARG A 176 -0.90 -13.81 22.58
N ALA A 177 -0.28 -14.40 21.56
CA ALA A 177 -1.03 -15.09 20.49
C ALA A 177 -1.81 -16.29 21.06
N ILE A 178 -1.16 -17.08 21.91
CA ILE A 178 -1.81 -18.22 22.57
C ILE A 178 -2.99 -17.73 23.43
N SER A 179 -2.77 -16.66 24.19
CA SER A 179 -3.81 -16.09 25.04
C SER A 179 -5.04 -15.67 24.18
N MET A 180 -4.80 -14.97 23.07
CA MET A 180 -5.87 -14.59 22.15
C MET A 180 -6.59 -15.81 21.59
N LEU A 181 -5.85 -16.84 21.19
CA LEU A 181 -6.42 -18.07 20.66
C LEU A 181 -7.30 -18.77 21.69
N LEU A 182 -6.82 -18.89 22.93
CA LEU A 182 -7.59 -19.54 23.98
C LEU A 182 -8.89 -18.80 24.28
N LYS A 183 -8.83 -17.46 24.31
CA LYS A 183 -10.04 -16.65 24.49
C LYS A 183 -11.03 -16.87 23.35
N LYS A 184 -10.53 -16.90 22.12
CA LYS A 184 -11.36 -17.13 20.92
C LYS A 184 -12.04 -18.50 21.00
N LEU A 185 -11.29 -19.54 21.38
CA LEU A 185 -11.83 -20.90 21.49
C LEU A 185 -12.91 -21.01 22.58
N LYS A 186 -12.79 -20.24 23.66
CA LYS A 186 -13.76 -20.20 24.75
C LYS A 186 -14.93 -19.27 24.47
N GLY A 187 -14.93 -18.53 23.37
CA GLY A 187 -15.94 -17.53 23.08
C GLY A 187 -15.85 -16.27 23.92
N GLU A 188 -14.71 -16.04 24.55
CA GLU A 188 -14.48 -14.87 25.39
C GLU A 188 -14.06 -13.66 24.55
N GLU A 189 -14.33 -12.46 25.06
CA GLU A 189 -13.89 -11.23 24.39
C GLU A 189 -12.36 -11.11 24.45
N TYR A 190 -11.77 -10.69 23.33
CA TYR A 190 -10.33 -10.42 23.25
C TYR A 190 -10.08 -9.25 22.30
N LEU A 191 -8.91 -8.61 22.48
CA LEU A 191 -8.47 -7.52 21.60
C LEU A 191 -7.40 -8.06 20.65
N SER A 192 -7.60 -7.84 19.37
CA SER A 192 -6.57 -8.14 18.38
C SER A 192 -5.56 -6.99 18.35
N GLU A 193 -4.28 -7.33 18.37
CA GLU A 193 -3.20 -6.34 18.28
C GLU A 193 -3.02 -5.82 16.86
N LEU A 194 -3.57 -6.53 15.88
CA LEU A 194 -3.51 -6.14 14.48
C LEU A 194 -4.93 -6.03 13.93
N ILE A 195 -5.14 -5.02 13.11
CA ILE A 195 -6.42 -4.91 12.40
C ILE A 195 -6.46 -6.01 11.35
N ILE A 196 -7.49 -6.84 11.42
CA ILE A 196 -7.73 -7.88 10.42
C ILE A 196 -8.68 -7.26 9.39
N PRO A 197 -8.22 -7.00 8.17
CA PRO A 197 -9.11 -6.41 7.16
C PRO A 197 -10.24 -7.36 6.82
N LYS A 198 -11.43 -6.81 6.66
CA LYS A 198 -12.58 -7.57 6.16
C LYS A 198 -12.49 -7.53 4.64
N LEU A 199 -12.09 -8.65 4.06
CA LEU A 199 -11.95 -8.76 2.60
C LEU A 199 -13.29 -9.22 2.02
N GLU A 200 -14.00 -8.30 1.41
CA GLU A 200 -15.30 -8.61 0.81
C GLU A 200 -15.10 -9.38 -0.50
N LYS A 201 -15.80 -10.49 -0.61
CA LYS A 201 -15.88 -11.22 -1.88
C LYS A 201 -16.88 -10.53 -2.78
N ILE A 202 -16.60 -10.51 -4.07
CA ILE A 202 -17.52 -9.97 -5.06
C ILE A 202 -18.04 -11.12 -5.93
N LYS A 203 -19.20 -10.92 -6.50
CA LYS A 203 -19.77 -11.90 -7.41
C LYS A 203 -18.95 -11.92 -8.72
N PRO A 204 -18.65 -13.13 -9.25
CA PRO A 204 -17.96 -13.20 -10.54
C PRO A 204 -18.72 -12.49 -11.65
N ALA A 205 -18.02 -11.73 -12.48
CA ALA A 205 -18.64 -11.12 -13.66
C ALA A 205 -19.00 -12.22 -14.65
N PRO A 206 -20.03 -12.01 -15.47
CA PRO A 206 -20.41 -12.99 -16.50
C PRO A 206 -19.24 -13.30 -17.43
N PRO A 207 -19.14 -14.52 -17.92
CA PRO A 207 -18.09 -14.87 -18.88
C PRO A 207 -18.30 -14.19 -20.22
N LEU A 208 -17.23 -14.08 -20.99
CA LEU A 208 -17.32 -13.63 -22.37
C LEU A 208 -18.05 -14.69 -23.19
N LYS A 209 -19.09 -14.26 -23.91
CA LYS A 209 -19.90 -15.16 -24.73
C LYS A 209 -19.35 -15.35 -26.13
N ASP A 210 -18.59 -14.37 -26.61
CA ASP A 210 -18.07 -14.35 -27.99
C ASP A 210 -16.64 -13.85 -27.98
N LEU A 211 -15.72 -14.75 -27.60
CA LEU A 211 -14.30 -14.43 -27.50
C LEU A 211 -13.72 -13.93 -28.82
N LYS A 212 -14.17 -14.52 -29.93
CA LYS A 212 -13.70 -14.21 -31.28
C LYS A 212 -13.94 -12.72 -31.62
N HIS A 213 -14.93 -12.08 -31.02
CA HIS A 213 -15.24 -10.67 -31.28
C HIS A 213 -15.00 -9.81 -30.04
N SER A 214 -14.27 -10.32 -29.05
CA SER A 214 -14.00 -9.60 -27.80
C SER A 214 -12.69 -8.84 -27.87
N LYS A 215 -12.64 -7.69 -27.19
CA LYS A 215 -11.43 -6.89 -26.99
C LYS A 215 -10.86 -7.22 -25.60
N ILE A 216 -9.58 -7.61 -25.55
CA ILE A 216 -8.90 -8.01 -24.32
C ILE A 216 -7.86 -6.95 -23.97
N ALA A 217 -7.82 -6.53 -22.71
CA ALA A 217 -6.80 -5.61 -22.20
C ALA A 217 -5.80 -6.35 -21.30
N LEU A 218 -4.58 -5.87 -21.30
CA LEU A 218 -3.50 -6.37 -20.44
C LEU A 218 -3.22 -5.36 -19.35
N ILE A 219 -3.18 -5.83 -18.10
CA ILE A 219 -2.83 -5.02 -16.93
C ILE A 219 -1.76 -5.77 -16.14
N THR A 220 -0.84 -5.04 -15.53
CA THR A 220 0.11 -5.68 -14.60
C THR A 220 0.33 -4.82 -13.37
N SER A 221 0.45 -5.49 -12.22
CA SER A 221 0.97 -4.88 -11.00
C SER A 221 2.48 -5.12 -10.85
N GLY A 222 3.10 -5.70 -11.86
CA GLY A 222 4.52 -6.07 -11.89
C GLY A 222 5.49 -4.97 -12.32
N GLY A 223 4.98 -3.75 -12.57
CA GLY A 223 5.83 -2.59 -12.77
C GLY A 223 6.54 -2.48 -14.11
N ILE A 224 5.97 -3.05 -15.16
CA ILE A 224 6.55 -2.90 -16.51
C ILE A 224 6.19 -1.51 -17.05
N VAL A 225 7.19 -0.74 -17.44
CA VAL A 225 7.03 0.63 -17.94
C VAL A 225 7.98 0.87 -19.11
N PRO A 226 7.71 1.92 -19.93
CA PRO A 226 8.76 2.38 -20.85
C PRO A 226 10.01 2.73 -20.08
N ALA A 227 11.19 2.52 -20.69
CA ALA A 227 12.46 2.65 -20.00
C ALA A 227 12.67 4.00 -19.29
N SER A 228 12.06 5.08 -19.82
CA SER A 228 12.13 6.41 -19.21
C SER A 228 11.21 6.58 -18.00
N ASN A 229 10.28 5.65 -17.78
CA ASN A 229 9.25 5.76 -16.73
C ASN A 229 8.59 7.15 -16.74
N PRO A 230 7.91 7.52 -17.84
CA PRO A 230 7.45 8.90 -18.03
C PRO A 230 6.43 9.35 -16.98
N ASP A 231 5.67 8.45 -16.41
CA ASP A 231 4.68 8.77 -15.38
C ASP A 231 5.27 8.74 -13.98
N ARG A 232 6.58 8.47 -13.86
CA ARG A 232 7.31 8.45 -12.57
C ARG A 232 6.62 7.55 -11.55
N ILE A 233 6.23 6.35 -11.99
CA ILE A 233 5.60 5.37 -11.11
C ILE A 233 6.65 4.93 -10.08
N GLN A 234 6.26 4.90 -8.82
CA GLN A 234 7.18 4.53 -7.74
C GLN A 234 7.50 3.02 -7.79
N SER A 235 8.73 2.68 -7.44
CA SER A 235 9.19 1.29 -7.44
C SER A 235 8.61 0.45 -6.30
N ALA A 236 7.97 1.10 -5.32
CA ALA A 236 7.27 0.47 -4.20
C ALA A 236 6.26 1.46 -3.65
N SER A 237 5.19 0.95 -3.03
CA SER A 237 4.14 1.78 -2.42
C SER A 237 3.60 2.80 -3.43
N ALA A 238 3.26 2.32 -4.61
CA ALA A 238 2.90 3.19 -5.72
C ALA A 238 1.58 3.92 -5.48
N THR A 239 1.56 5.19 -5.88
CA THR A 239 0.36 6.00 -5.94
C THR A 239 0.07 6.46 -7.38
N ARG A 240 0.90 5.99 -8.34
CA ARG A 240 0.78 6.33 -9.76
C ARG A 240 0.69 5.07 -10.58
N TRP A 241 0.05 5.21 -11.72
CA TRP A 241 -0.09 4.15 -12.71
C TRP A 241 0.09 4.77 -14.10
N GLY A 242 0.26 3.91 -15.11
CA GLY A 242 0.43 4.38 -16.47
C GLY A 242 -0.33 3.50 -17.46
N MET A 243 -0.62 4.09 -18.61
CA MET A 243 -1.16 3.35 -19.77
C MET A 243 -0.31 3.71 -20.97
N TYR A 244 0.13 2.70 -21.71
CA TYR A 244 1.11 2.89 -22.78
C TYR A 244 0.63 2.23 -24.07
N ASP A 245 0.73 2.99 -25.15
CA ASP A 245 0.25 2.57 -26.48
C ASP A 245 1.07 1.39 -27.02
N ILE A 246 0.37 0.30 -27.31
CA ILE A 246 0.92 -0.91 -27.88
C ILE A 246 0.25 -1.26 -29.22
N SER A 247 -0.50 -0.32 -29.80
CA SER A 247 -1.31 -0.59 -31.00
C SER A 247 -0.45 -1.08 -32.18
N HIS A 248 0.81 -0.68 -32.25
CA HIS A 248 1.72 -1.06 -33.32
C HIS A 248 2.82 -2.04 -32.89
N ASP A 249 2.73 -2.56 -31.66
CA ASP A 249 3.75 -3.47 -31.10
C ASP A 249 3.32 -4.92 -31.24
N ALA A 250 4.19 -5.76 -31.80
CA ALA A 250 3.98 -7.19 -31.83
C ALA A 250 4.31 -7.85 -30.49
N ARG A 251 5.17 -7.19 -29.71
CA ARG A 251 5.61 -7.63 -28.38
C ARG A 251 6.18 -6.43 -27.66
N LEU A 252 6.37 -6.58 -26.34
CA LEU A 252 7.11 -5.58 -25.58
C LEU A 252 8.61 -5.89 -25.75
N GLU A 253 9.33 -4.97 -26.38
CA GLU A 253 10.76 -5.17 -26.65
C GLU A 253 11.59 -4.84 -25.41
N PRO A 254 12.59 -5.70 -25.08
CA PRO A 254 13.56 -5.35 -24.05
C PRO A 254 14.28 -4.05 -24.44
N ILE A 255 14.80 -3.33 -23.47
CA ILE A 255 15.42 -2.01 -23.62
C ILE A 255 14.37 -0.90 -23.81
N VAL A 256 13.32 -1.14 -24.61
CA VAL A 256 12.22 -0.18 -24.76
C VAL A 256 11.34 -0.18 -23.49
N TYR A 257 11.13 -1.37 -22.91
CA TYR A 257 10.38 -1.56 -21.66
C TYR A 257 11.28 -2.23 -20.64
N LYS A 258 11.01 -1.94 -19.37
CA LYS A 258 11.74 -2.53 -18.25
C LYS A 258 10.81 -2.65 -17.04
N THR A 259 11.22 -3.41 -16.04
CA THR A 259 10.52 -3.37 -14.75
C THR A 259 11.17 -2.34 -13.83
N ILE A 260 10.33 -1.69 -13.03
CA ILE A 260 10.78 -0.79 -11.96
C ILE A 260 10.39 -1.34 -10.58
N HIS A 261 9.85 -2.54 -10.52
CA HIS A 261 9.27 -3.14 -9.32
C HIS A 261 10.36 -3.59 -8.35
N ALA A 262 10.42 -2.98 -7.17
CA ALA A 262 11.48 -3.24 -6.19
C ALA A 262 11.31 -4.58 -5.44
N GLY A 263 10.25 -5.32 -5.68
CA GLY A 263 9.92 -6.51 -4.90
C GLY A 263 10.38 -7.85 -5.49
N TYR A 264 11.03 -7.85 -6.66
CA TYR A 264 11.56 -9.07 -7.25
C TYR A 264 12.79 -8.76 -8.10
N ASP A 265 13.54 -9.82 -8.42
CA ASP A 265 14.75 -9.69 -9.27
C ASP A 265 14.34 -9.25 -10.68
N PRO A 266 14.81 -8.09 -11.16
CA PRO A 266 14.39 -7.58 -12.46
C PRO A 266 14.97 -8.31 -13.67
N ALA A 267 15.99 -9.14 -13.49
CA ALA A 267 16.78 -9.66 -14.60
C ALA A 267 15.94 -10.35 -15.69
N ALA A 268 15.01 -11.21 -15.29
CA ALA A 268 14.18 -11.92 -16.26
C ALA A 268 13.18 -11.01 -16.96
N ALA A 269 12.54 -10.11 -16.21
CA ALA A 269 11.56 -9.17 -16.78
C ALA A 269 12.20 -8.12 -17.68
N ASP A 270 13.42 -7.69 -17.38
CA ASP A 270 14.15 -6.76 -18.24
C ASP A 270 14.64 -7.46 -19.52
N ALA A 271 14.98 -8.75 -19.42
CA ALA A 271 15.38 -9.53 -20.59
C ALA A 271 14.19 -9.81 -21.51
N ASP A 272 12.98 -9.97 -20.94
CA ASP A 272 11.77 -10.18 -21.73
C ASP A 272 10.54 -9.67 -20.95
N PRO A 273 10.13 -8.41 -21.19
CA PRO A 273 8.96 -7.86 -20.47
C PRO A 273 7.66 -8.62 -20.70
N ASN A 274 7.60 -9.44 -21.75
CA ASN A 274 6.39 -10.24 -22.04
C ASN A 274 6.14 -11.32 -20.98
N ILE A 275 7.11 -11.62 -20.13
CA ILE A 275 6.87 -12.54 -19.01
C ILE A 275 5.93 -11.94 -17.95
N CYS A 276 5.74 -10.62 -17.96
CA CYS A 276 4.82 -9.93 -17.06
C CYS A 276 3.61 -9.32 -17.79
N VAL A 277 3.79 -8.93 -19.06
CA VAL A 277 2.71 -8.39 -19.90
C VAL A 277 2.76 -9.18 -21.21
N PRO A 278 2.00 -10.26 -21.32
CA PRO A 278 2.20 -11.24 -22.41
C PRO A 278 1.61 -10.79 -23.74
N LEU A 279 2.09 -9.66 -24.24
CA LEU A 279 1.60 -9.09 -25.50
C LEU A 279 1.87 -10.01 -26.68
N ASP A 280 3.08 -10.59 -26.73
CA ASP A 280 3.48 -11.47 -27.84
C ASP A 280 2.52 -12.66 -27.97
N ALA A 281 2.20 -13.31 -26.85
CA ALA A 281 1.29 -14.46 -26.87
C ALA A 281 -0.13 -14.01 -27.21
N LEU A 282 -0.58 -12.90 -26.66
CA LEU A 282 -1.93 -12.41 -26.96
C LEU A 282 -2.07 -11.97 -28.43
N ARG A 283 -1.01 -11.40 -29.03
CA ARG A 283 -0.98 -11.08 -30.45
C ARG A 283 -1.12 -12.34 -31.31
N ALA A 284 -0.49 -13.45 -30.89
CA ALA A 284 -0.64 -14.71 -31.61
C ALA A 284 -2.11 -15.16 -31.63
N PHE A 285 -2.81 -15.04 -30.50
CA PHE A 285 -4.24 -15.39 -30.43
C PHE A 285 -5.10 -14.44 -31.26
N GLU A 286 -4.74 -13.16 -31.31
CA GLU A 286 -5.41 -12.18 -32.15
C GLU A 286 -5.26 -12.53 -33.63
N LYS A 287 -4.03 -12.84 -34.04
CA LYS A 287 -3.71 -13.22 -35.43
C LYS A 287 -4.43 -14.50 -35.83
N GLU A 288 -4.56 -15.44 -34.91
CA GLU A 288 -5.26 -16.71 -35.16
C GLU A 288 -6.78 -16.55 -35.14
N GLY A 289 -7.30 -15.39 -34.79
CA GLY A 289 -8.73 -15.14 -34.73
C GLY A 289 -9.42 -15.73 -33.50
N VAL A 290 -8.66 -16.09 -32.48
CA VAL A 290 -9.22 -16.59 -31.22
C VAL A 290 -9.87 -15.47 -30.43
N ILE A 291 -9.26 -14.26 -30.44
CA ILE A 291 -9.82 -13.05 -29.87
C ILE A 291 -10.05 -12.05 -30.99
N GLY A 292 -10.91 -11.06 -30.73
CA GLY A 292 -11.23 -10.03 -31.72
C GLY A 292 -10.14 -8.98 -31.87
N SER A 293 -9.70 -8.45 -30.75
CA SER A 293 -8.67 -7.40 -30.74
C SER A 293 -8.06 -7.26 -29.34
N ILE A 294 -6.95 -6.52 -29.29
CA ILE A 294 -6.29 -6.17 -28.04
C ILE A 294 -6.49 -4.66 -27.83
N ASP A 295 -6.71 -4.24 -26.59
CA ASP A 295 -6.78 -2.80 -26.29
C ASP A 295 -5.53 -2.12 -26.83
N THR A 296 -5.69 -0.90 -27.31
CA THR A 296 -4.59 -0.11 -27.86
C THR A 296 -3.51 0.19 -26.81
N HIS A 297 -3.82 0.07 -25.54
CA HIS A 297 -2.90 0.35 -24.45
C HIS A 297 -2.84 -0.82 -23.48
N PHE A 298 -1.69 -0.99 -22.81
CA PHE A 298 -1.65 -1.82 -21.60
C PHE A 298 -1.54 -0.90 -20.39
N TYR A 299 -1.89 -1.42 -19.23
CA TYR A 299 -2.00 -0.64 -17.99
C TYR A 299 -1.05 -1.22 -16.96
N THR A 300 -0.40 -0.36 -16.17
CA THR A 300 0.63 -0.85 -15.26
C THR A 300 0.73 0.02 -14.00
N THR A 301 1.08 -0.65 -12.91
CA THR A 301 1.55 0.00 -11.68
C THR A 301 2.49 -0.97 -10.96
N VAL A 302 3.02 -0.53 -9.82
CA VAL A 302 3.88 -1.39 -8.97
C VAL A 302 3.06 -1.79 -7.75
N GLY A 303 2.87 -3.10 -7.58
CA GLY A 303 2.04 -3.60 -6.49
C GLY A 303 2.75 -3.78 -5.15
N THR A 304 4.10 -3.84 -5.14
CA THR A 304 4.81 -4.08 -3.89
C THR A 304 4.62 -2.92 -2.92
N GLY A 305 4.13 -3.22 -1.71
CA GLY A 305 3.89 -2.22 -0.67
C GLY A 305 2.71 -1.30 -0.95
N THR A 306 2.07 -1.42 -2.09
CA THR A 306 0.95 -0.55 -2.47
C THR A 306 -0.27 -0.86 -1.60
N THR A 307 -0.87 0.19 -1.03
CA THR A 307 -2.00 0.02 -0.13
C THR A 307 -3.26 -0.39 -0.89
N GLU A 308 -4.18 -1.00 -0.17
CA GLU A 308 -5.48 -1.39 -0.74
C GLU A 308 -6.22 -0.15 -1.27
N ALA A 309 -6.18 0.97 -0.53
CA ALA A 309 -6.85 2.19 -0.93
C ALA A 309 -6.29 2.74 -2.25
N GLU A 310 -4.96 2.74 -2.41
CA GLU A 310 -4.34 3.21 -3.66
C GLU A 310 -4.61 2.26 -4.82
N ALA A 311 -4.55 0.95 -4.58
CA ALA A 311 -4.86 -0.04 -5.61
C ALA A 311 -6.29 0.16 -6.12
N LYS A 312 -7.23 0.38 -5.20
CA LYS A 312 -8.63 0.62 -5.55
C LYS A 312 -8.78 1.91 -6.37
N ARG A 313 -8.17 3.00 -5.90
CA ARG A 313 -8.24 4.30 -6.60
C ARG A 313 -7.66 4.20 -8.01
N MET A 314 -6.48 3.60 -8.16
CA MET A 314 -5.85 3.44 -9.47
C MET A 314 -6.71 2.58 -10.40
N ALA A 315 -7.29 1.50 -9.88
CA ALA A 315 -8.17 0.65 -10.67
C ALA A 315 -9.44 1.38 -11.12
N GLU A 316 -10.00 2.24 -10.27
CA GLU A 316 -11.17 3.06 -10.62
C GLU A 316 -10.82 4.00 -11.76
N GLU A 317 -9.62 4.58 -11.75
CA GLU A 317 -9.16 5.44 -12.86
C GLU A 317 -8.92 4.64 -14.14
N MET A 318 -8.27 3.47 -14.03
CA MET A 318 -8.06 2.58 -15.19
C MET A 318 -9.40 2.16 -15.80
N LEU A 319 -10.38 1.88 -14.96
CA LEU A 319 -11.71 1.42 -15.40
C LEU A 319 -12.37 2.42 -16.34
N VAL A 320 -12.18 3.72 -16.13
CA VAL A 320 -12.71 4.75 -17.02
C VAL A 320 -12.19 4.52 -18.45
N HIS A 321 -10.89 4.26 -18.59
CA HIS A 321 -10.27 4.02 -19.90
C HIS A 321 -10.70 2.67 -20.48
N LEU A 322 -10.80 1.63 -19.66
CA LEU A 322 -11.27 0.32 -20.14
C LEU A 322 -12.67 0.43 -20.74
N LYS A 323 -13.55 1.20 -20.09
CA LYS A 323 -14.91 1.43 -20.61
C LYS A 323 -14.91 2.26 -21.90
N GLU A 324 -14.12 3.33 -21.94
CA GLU A 324 -13.97 4.17 -23.12
C GLU A 324 -13.46 3.38 -24.33
N HIS A 325 -12.54 2.43 -24.08
CA HIS A 325 -11.97 1.58 -25.12
C HIS A 325 -12.85 0.38 -25.43
N HIS A 326 -14.00 0.23 -24.78
CA HIS A 326 -14.92 -0.90 -24.97
C HIS A 326 -14.26 -2.26 -24.73
N VAL A 327 -13.45 -2.35 -23.68
CA VAL A 327 -12.77 -3.60 -23.31
C VAL A 327 -13.81 -4.60 -22.78
N ASP A 328 -13.74 -5.84 -23.26
CA ASP A 328 -14.68 -6.90 -22.89
C ASP A 328 -14.14 -7.80 -21.77
N GLY A 329 -12.82 -8.01 -21.73
CA GLY A 329 -12.19 -8.85 -20.72
C GLY A 329 -10.77 -8.40 -20.45
N VAL A 330 -10.23 -8.79 -19.28
CA VAL A 330 -8.92 -8.33 -18.82
C VAL A 330 -8.09 -9.53 -18.35
N ILE A 331 -6.80 -9.53 -18.72
CA ILE A 331 -5.78 -10.41 -18.16
C ILE A 331 -4.88 -9.53 -17.29
N LEU A 332 -4.79 -9.84 -15.98
CA LEU A 332 -3.99 -9.08 -15.05
C LEU A 332 -2.92 -9.99 -14.44
N THR A 333 -1.65 -9.63 -14.62
CA THR A 333 -0.51 -10.43 -14.12
C THR A 333 0.12 -9.77 -12.89
N SER A 334 0.34 -10.58 -11.82
CA SER A 334 0.94 -10.16 -10.56
C SER A 334 2.17 -11.01 -10.22
N THR A 335 3.09 -10.44 -9.44
CA THR A 335 4.35 -11.10 -9.03
C THR A 335 4.40 -11.42 -7.53
N UNK A 336 4.82 -10.62 -6.73
CA UNK A 336 5.02 -10.86 -5.37
C UNK A 336 3.74 -10.89 -4.67
N GLY A 337 4.04 -10.97 -3.22
CA GLY A 337 2.88 -11.11 -2.33
C GLY A 337 1.98 -9.91 -2.25
N THR A 338 2.51 -8.75 -1.84
CA THR A 338 1.71 -7.51 -1.82
C THR A 338 1.35 -7.06 -3.23
N CYS A 339 2.16 -7.44 -4.21
CA CYS A 339 1.84 -7.22 -5.62
C CYS A 339 0.57 -8.00 -6.02
N THR A 340 0.47 -9.26 -5.59
CA THR A 340 -0.73 -10.07 -5.84
C THR A 340 -1.95 -9.47 -5.14
N ARG A 341 -1.78 -9.02 -3.89
CA ARG A 341 -2.86 -8.34 -3.15
C ARG A 341 -3.33 -7.08 -3.91
N CYS A 342 -2.39 -6.25 -4.33
CA CYS A 342 -2.70 -5.04 -5.12
C CYS A 342 -3.47 -5.41 -6.39
N GLY A 343 -2.94 -6.38 -7.16
CA GLY A 343 -3.59 -6.84 -8.38
C GLY A 343 -4.99 -7.38 -8.13
N THR A 344 -5.18 -8.15 -7.06
CA THR A 344 -6.51 -8.68 -6.74
C THR A 344 -7.49 -7.57 -6.37
N THR A 345 -7.02 -6.54 -5.65
CA THR A 345 -7.86 -5.38 -5.35
C THR A 345 -8.33 -4.71 -6.66
N MET A 346 -7.40 -4.56 -7.61
CA MET A 346 -7.72 -4.00 -8.93
C MET A 346 -8.70 -4.89 -9.69
N VAL A 347 -8.49 -6.22 -9.66
CA VAL A 347 -9.41 -7.21 -10.26
C VAL A 347 -10.83 -6.99 -9.74
N LYS A 348 -10.97 -6.85 -8.42
CA LYS A 348 -12.30 -6.70 -7.81
C LYS A 348 -13.02 -5.43 -8.30
N VAL A 349 -12.29 -4.33 -8.42
CA VAL A 349 -12.86 -3.07 -8.92
C VAL A 349 -13.39 -3.24 -10.35
N ILE A 350 -12.55 -3.81 -11.21
CA ILE A 350 -12.89 -3.96 -12.64
C ILE A 350 -14.03 -4.96 -12.79
N GLU A 351 -13.95 -6.08 -12.08
CA GLU A 351 -14.96 -7.13 -12.19
C GLU A 351 -16.31 -6.68 -11.62
N SER A 352 -16.32 -5.85 -10.58
CA SER A 352 -17.55 -5.28 -10.03
C SER A 352 -18.29 -4.42 -11.05
N ALA A 353 -17.59 -3.91 -12.06
CA ALA A 353 -18.20 -3.13 -13.13
C ALA A 353 -18.73 -4.01 -14.28
N GLY A 354 -18.62 -5.34 -14.14
CA GLY A 354 -19.16 -6.28 -15.13
C GLY A 354 -18.16 -6.78 -16.16
N ILE A 355 -16.89 -6.40 -16.07
CA ILE A 355 -15.84 -6.87 -17.00
C ILE A 355 -15.13 -8.06 -16.35
N PRO A 356 -15.21 -9.27 -16.93
CA PRO A 356 -14.51 -10.40 -16.33
C PRO A 356 -13.00 -10.21 -16.40
N VAL A 357 -12.31 -10.55 -15.30
CA VAL A 357 -10.87 -10.44 -15.19
C VAL A 357 -10.31 -11.80 -14.78
N VAL A 358 -9.25 -12.24 -15.46
CA VAL A 358 -8.47 -13.38 -14.99
C VAL A 358 -7.17 -12.85 -14.39
N GLN A 359 -6.87 -13.26 -13.17
CA GLN A 359 -5.61 -12.90 -12.53
C GLN A 359 -4.61 -14.05 -12.70
N MET A 360 -3.46 -13.73 -13.27
CA MET A 360 -2.35 -14.66 -13.39
C MET A 360 -1.37 -14.37 -12.26
N ALA A 361 -1.18 -15.34 -11.35
CA ALA A 361 -0.37 -15.12 -10.16
C ALA A 361 0.26 -16.40 -9.67
N ASN A 362 1.46 -16.28 -9.10
CA ASN A 362 2.14 -17.41 -8.45
C ASN A 362 1.54 -17.66 -7.06
N LEU A 363 1.21 -16.61 -6.33
CA LEU A 363 0.74 -16.71 -4.94
C LEU A 363 -0.78 -16.87 -4.91
N ILE A 364 -1.25 -18.04 -5.30
CA ILE A 364 -2.67 -18.40 -5.36
C ILE A 364 -3.40 -18.14 -4.02
N PRO A 365 -2.82 -18.54 -2.86
CA PRO A 365 -3.52 -18.28 -1.59
C PRO A 365 -3.80 -16.79 -1.35
N VAL A 366 -2.89 -15.90 -1.77
CA VAL A 366 -3.09 -14.46 -1.63
C VAL A 366 -4.24 -14.00 -2.54
N ALA A 367 -4.20 -14.41 -3.82
CA ALA A 367 -5.27 -14.04 -4.77
C ALA A 367 -6.64 -14.52 -4.27
N LYS A 368 -6.70 -15.76 -3.76
CA LYS A 368 -7.96 -16.30 -3.21
C LYS A 368 -8.43 -15.52 -1.98
N SER A 369 -7.52 -15.27 -1.03
CA SER A 369 -7.91 -14.63 0.22
C SER A 369 -8.40 -13.20 0.00
N VAL A 370 -7.84 -12.49 -0.98
CA VAL A 370 -8.26 -11.11 -1.28
C VAL A 370 -9.54 -11.08 -2.13
N GLY A 371 -9.76 -12.12 -2.94
CA GLY A 371 -11.06 -12.28 -3.59
C GLY A 371 -11.06 -12.34 -5.12
N ALA A 372 -9.98 -12.75 -5.75
CA ALA A 372 -9.98 -12.98 -7.21
C ALA A 372 -10.90 -14.15 -7.54
N ASN A 373 -11.68 -14.01 -8.60
CA ASN A 373 -12.64 -15.04 -8.98
C ASN A 373 -12.06 -16.02 -10.02
N ARG A 374 -11.30 -15.53 -11.00
CA ARG A 374 -10.67 -16.39 -12.01
C ARG A 374 -9.15 -16.28 -11.84
N ILE A 375 -8.50 -17.38 -11.49
CA ILE A 375 -7.07 -17.42 -11.17
C ILE A 375 -6.37 -18.44 -12.02
N VAL A 376 -5.27 -18.02 -12.67
CA VAL A 376 -4.40 -18.93 -13.44
C VAL A 376 -3.02 -18.93 -12.79
N PRO A 377 -2.50 -20.11 -12.38
CA PRO A 377 -1.17 -20.20 -11.79
C PRO A 377 -0.07 -19.80 -12.76
N THR A 378 0.95 -19.10 -12.25
CA THR A 378 2.14 -18.74 -13.01
C THR A 378 3.35 -19.55 -12.55
N ILE A 379 4.48 -19.38 -13.25
CA ILE A 379 5.68 -20.22 -13.05
C ILE A 379 6.39 -19.84 -11.75
N SER A 380 6.73 -18.55 -11.60
CA SER A 380 7.52 -18.08 -10.46
C SER A 380 7.26 -16.59 -10.25
N ILE A 381 7.67 -16.09 -9.10
CA ILE A 381 7.51 -14.67 -8.77
C ILE A 381 8.28 -13.77 -9.76
N PRO A 382 9.61 -13.98 -9.98
CA PRO A 382 10.34 -13.04 -10.84
C PRO A 382 10.15 -13.29 -12.33
N TYR A 383 9.56 -14.42 -12.71
CA TYR A 383 9.30 -14.74 -14.12
C TYR A 383 7.95 -15.47 -14.24
N PRO A 384 6.86 -14.76 -14.08
CA PRO A 384 5.55 -15.44 -14.05
C PRO A 384 5.20 -16.21 -15.33
N LEU A 385 5.57 -15.70 -16.49
CA LEU A 385 5.16 -16.31 -17.77
C LEU A 385 6.34 -16.66 -18.68
N GLY A 386 7.50 -17.03 -18.08
CA GLY A 386 8.65 -17.47 -18.87
C GLY A 386 9.81 -17.84 -17.97
N ASP A 387 10.34 -19.04 -18.09
CA ASP A 387 11.45 -19.51 -17.25
C ASP A 387 12.79 -19.20 -17.92
N PRO A 388 13.60 -18.28 -17.38
CA PRO A 388 14.87 -17.91 -18.00
C PRO A 388 15.89 -19.05 -18.05
N ASN A 389 15.63 -20.15 -17.35
CA ASN A 389 16.48 -21.35 -17.40
C ASN A 389 16.16 -22.24 -18.60
N THR A 390 15.19 -21.86 -19.43
CA THR A 390 14.80 -22.62 -20.61
C THR A 390 15.04 -21.79 -21.88
N PRO A 391 15.15 -22.43 -23.05
CA PRO A 391 15.30 -21.67 -24.30
C PRO A 391 14.13 -20.74 -24.57
N LEU A 392 14.37 -19.65 -25.29
CA LEU A 392 13.33 -18.65 -25.61
C LEU A 392 12.10 -19.28 -26.25
N SER A 393 12.29 -20.28 -27.13
CA SER A 393 11.17 -20.96 -27.76
C SER A 393 10.30 -21.69 -26.76
N GLU A 394 10.91 -22.25 -25.70
CA GLU A 394 10.20 -22.96 -24.66
C GLU A 394 9.47 -21.96 -23.75
N GLN A 395 10.13 -20.85 -23.41
CA GLN A 395 9.52 -19.77 -22.64
C GLN A 395 8.26 -19.27 -23.35
N TRP A 396 8.34 -19.09 -24.68
CA TRP A 396 7.19 -18.64 -25.48
C TRP A 396 6.05 -19.66 -25.44
N LYS A 397 6.36 -20.96 -25.58
CA LYS A 397 5.35 -22.03 -25.50
C LYS A 397 4.64 -22.03 -24.15
N LEU A 398 5.40 -21.91 -23.06
CA LEU A 398 4.83 -21.86 -21.70
C LEU A 398 3.90 -20.66 -21.53
N ARG A 399 4.33 -19.51 -22.05
CA ARG A 399 3.54 -18.27 -21.99
C ARG A 399 2.27 -18.37 -22.82
N HIS A 400 2.41 -18.84 -24.06
CA HIS A 400 1.28 -19.00 -24.99
C HIS A 400 0.23 -19.95 -24.38
N HIS A 401 0.68 -21.07 -23.83
CA HIS A 401 -0.22 -22.03 -23.19
C HIS A 401 -0.98 -21.40 -22.02
N ARG A 402 -0.28 -20.66 -21.13
CA ARG A 402 -0.91 -20.03 -19.97
C ARG A 402 -1.89 -18.94 -20.37
N VAL A 403 -1.56 -18.16 -21.40
CA VAL A 403 -2.49 -17.13 -21.91
C VAL A 403 -3.73 -17.80 -22.50
N GLY A 404 -3.54 -18.94 -23.17
CA GLY A 404 -4.67 -19.75 -23.65
C GLY A 404 -5.60 -20.18 -22.52
N VAL A 405 -5.02 -20.64 -21.40
CA VAL A 405 -5.83 -20.99 -20.21
C VAL A 405 -6.53 -19.76 -19.65
N ALA A 406 -5.87 -18.59 -19.65
CA ALA A 406 -6.48 -17.34 -19.20
C ALA A 406 -7.69 -16.98 -20.08
N LEU A 407 -7.56 -17.12 -21.40
CA LEU A 407 -8.67 -16.85 -22.31
C LEU A 407 -9.83 -17.83 -22.08
N GLU A 408 -9.51 -19.10 -21.84
CA GLU A 408 -10.53 -20.10 -21.48
C GLU A 408 -11.24 -19.70 -20.18
N ALA A 409 -10.50 -19.21 -19.19
CA ALA A 409 -11.08 -18.77 -17.93
C ALA A 409 -12.06 -17.61 -18.13
N LEU A 410 -11.74 -16.69 -19.05
CA LEU A 410 -12.63 -15.56 -19.35
C LEU A 410 -13.95 -16.00 -19.99
N THR A 411 -13.99 -17.17 -20.64
CA THR A 411 -15.20 -17.69 -21.29
C THR A 411 -15.96 -18.70 -20.45
N THR A 412 -15.42 -19.10 -19.30
CA THR A 412 -16.00 -20.16 -18.47
C THR A 412 -16.96 -19.54 -17.44
N PRO A 413 -18.23 -19.98 -17.43
CA PRO A 413 -19.13 -19.57 -16.35
C PRO A 413 -18.67 -20.13 -15.02
N ILE A 414 -18.65 -19.30 -13.99
CA ILE A 414 -18.28 -19.70 -12.64
C ILE A 414 -19.24 -19.08 -11.63
N ASP A 415 -19.48 -19.76 -10.53
CA ASP A 415 -20.34 -19.28 -9.45
C ASP A 415 -19.54 -18.80 -8.25
N ASP A 416 -18.27 -19.24 -8.13
CA ASP A 416 -17.39 -18.89 -7.02
C ASP A 416 -15.95 -18.86 -7.53
N GLN A 417 -15.02 -18.51 -6.67
CA GLN A 417 -13.60 -18.44 -6.98
C GLN A 417 -13.11 -19.77 -7.59
N THR A 418 -12.49 -19.68 -8.73
CA THR A 418 -12.05 -20.86 -9.48
C THR A 418 -10.60 -20.69 -9.91
N ILE A 419 -9.81 -21.74 -9.66
CA ILE A 419 -8.43 -21.87 -10.14
C ILE A 419 -8.47 -22.70 -11.41
N PHE A 420 -7.92 -22.16 -12.50
CA PHE A 420 -7.84 -22.85 -13.78
C PHE A 420 -6.44 -23.46 -13.88
N PRO A 421 -6.32 -24.79 -13.70
CA PRO A 421 -4.99 -25.40 -13.67
C PRO A 421 -4.32 -25.35 -15.03
N VAL A 422 -3.01 -25.20 -15.00
CA VAL A 422 -2.19 -25.26 -16.21
C VAL A 422 -1.59 -26.65 -16.28
N LYS A 423 -2.03 -27.44 -17.25
CA LYS A 423 -1.52 -28.77 -17.47
C LYS A 423 -0.29 -28.68 -18.38
N ILE A 424 0.86 -29.18 -17.90
CA ILE A 424 2.13 -29.14 -18.62
C ILE A 424 2.33 -30.45 -19.37
#